data_5d02ab4b0441a7faac4a676aada3200a
#
_entry.id   5d02ab4b0441a7faac4a676aada3200a
#
_cell.length_a   1.000
_cell.length_b   1.000
_cell.length_c   1.000
_cell.angle_alpha   90.00
_cell.angle_beta   90.00
_cell.angle_gamma   90.00
#
_symmetry.space_group_name_H-M   'P 1'
#
loop_
_entity.id
_entity.type
_entity.pdbx_description
1 polymer ?
#
loop_
_entity_poly.entity_id
_entity_poly.type
_entity_poly.pdbx_seq_one_letter_code
_entity_poly.pdbx_strand_id
1 'polypeptide(L)'
;MSPSAASPFRTASILALVALASAAVWAGLTGMDKGALWIGAPTVALTTLAAARAGLPAMAPRIAGLPAFAAAYLVELGRSAVDLALRLSRRDPDFTPGLVAYRVRLRGEGARAALMNAVSLTPGSLSVSLRGEWLIVHSLDGDRPDVREALTRLENLVAHLYGEAA
;
A
#
# COMPACT_ATOMS: atom_id res chain seq x y z
N MET A 1 16.43 -3.42 20.09
CA MET A 1 16.88 -2.35 19.15
C MET A 1 15.80 -1.28 19.21
N SER A 2 16.10 -0.10 19.76
CA SER A 2 15.16 1.00 19.86
C SER A 2 14.78 1.47 18.45
N PRO A 3 13.48 1.69 18.14
CA PRO A 3 13.07 2.25 16.86
C PRO A 3 13.76 3.60 16.72
N SER A 4 14.50 3.80 15.64
CA SER A 4 15.10 5.09 15.29
C SER A 4 13.99 6.14 15.29
N ALA A 5 14.03 7.06 16.26
CA ALA A 5 13.08 8.14 16.36
C ALA A 5 13.05 8.90 15.03
N ALA A 6 11.91 8.92 14.37
CA ALA A 6 11.75 9.66 13.13
C ALA A 6 12.13 11.13 13.39
N SER A 7 12.89 11.74 12.48
CA SER A 7 13.28 13.16 12.65
C SER A 7 12.03 14.04 12.79
N PRO A 8 12.04 15.08 13.63
CA PRO A 8 10.87 15.94 13.86
C PRO A 8 10.31 16.52 12.55
N PHE A 9 11.16 16.84 11.59
CA PHE A 9 10.75 17.27 10.25
C PHE A 9 9.95 16.21 9.50
N ARG A 10 10.38 14.94 9.54
CA ARG A 10 9.66 13.84 8.90
C ARG A 10 8.30 13.63 9.55
N THR A 11 8.24 13.67 10.87
CA THR A 11 6.98 13.54 11.61
C THR A 11 6.01 14.67 11.24
N ALA A 12 6.46 15.92 11.25
CA ALA A 12 5.65 17.07 10.87
C ALA A 12 5.14 16.99 9.43
N SER A 13 6.00 16.60 8.48
CA SER A 13 5.61 16.45 7.07
C SER A 13 4.56 15.37 6.85
N ILE A 14 4.65 14.25 7.56
CA ILE A 14 3.68 13.16 7.45
C ILE A 14 2.33 13.58 8.05
N LEU A 15 2.33 14.21 9.22
CA LEU A 15 1.10 14.70 9.84
C LEU A 15 0.43 15.79 8.98
N ALA A 16 1.21 16.68 8.37
CA ALA A 16 0.71 17.65 7.41
C ALA A 16 0.08 16.97 6.18
N LEU A 17 0.70 15.92 5.66
CA LEU A 17 0.15 15.14 4.55
C LEU A 17 -1.17 14.45 4.93
N VAL A 18 -1.25 13.86 6.14
CA VAL A 18 -2.49 13.27 6.66
C VAL A 18 -3.59 14.32 6.77
N ALA A 19 -3.28 15.49 7.33
CA ALA A 19 -4.23 16.59 7.44
C ALA A 19 -4.72 17.07 6.07
N LEU A 20 -3.81 17.30 5.12
CA LEU A 20 -4.15 17.71 3.75
C LEU A 20 -4.98 16.66 3.02
N ALA A 21 -4.61 15.38 3.11
CA ALA A 21 -5.36 14.29 2.49
C ALA A 21 -6.77 14.18 3.09
N SER A 22 -6.90 14.25 4.41
CA SER A 22 -8.20 14.23 5.09
C SER A 22 -9.05 15.44 4.71
N ALA A 23 -8.45 16.63 4.62
CA ALA A 23 -9.14 17.84 4.19
C ALA A 23 -9.60 17.77 2.72
N ALA A 24 -8.76 17.21 1.84
CA ALA A 24 -9.10 17.01 0.42
C ALA A 24 -10.26 16.03 0.25
N VAL A 25 -10.25 14.91 0.98
CA VAL A 25 -11.36 13.94 0.99
C VAL A 25 -12.63 14.60 1.50
N TRP A 26 -12.57 15.36 2.61
CA TRP A 26 -13.71 16.08 3.15
C TRP A 26 -14.28 17.08 2.13
N ALA A 27 -13.41 17.90 1.52
CA ALA A 27 -13.80 18.87 0.50
C ALA A 27 -14.48 18.20 -0.72
N GLY A 28 -13.95 17.07 -1.16
CA GLY A 28 -14.54 16.28 -2.25
C GLY A 28 -15.92 15.73 -1.92
N LEU A 29 -16.13 15.25 -0.69
CA LEU A 29 -17.41 14.70 -0.23
C LEU A 29 -18.48 15.78 -0.02
N THR A 30 -18.09 17.00 0.38
CA THR A 30 -19.02 18.09 0.72
C THR A 30 -19.18 19.14 -0.38
N GLY A 31 -18.50 18.95 -1.54
CA GLY A 31 -18.54 19.92 -2.63
C GLY A 31 -17.98 21.29 -2.24
N MET A 32 -17.07 21.36 -1.24
CA MET A 32 -16.48 22.58 -0.68
C MET A 32 -17.51 23.53 -0.02
N ASP A 33 -18.62 22.99 0.46
CA ASP A 33 -19.61 23.81 1.18
C ASP A 33 -19.02 24.44 2.45
N LYS A 34 -19.19 25.74 2.60
CA LYS A 34 -18.66 26.50 3.75
C LYS A 34 -19.32 26.08 5.08
N GLY A 35 -20.58 25.65 5.05
CA GLY A 35 -21.29 25.12 6.22
C GLY A 35 -20.67 23.82 6.74
N ALA A 36 -20.09 23.01 5.85
CA ALA A 36 -19.45 21.77 6.22
C ALA A 36 -18.11 21.95 6.96
N LEU A 37 -17.51 23.16 6.94
CA LEU A 37 -16.23 23.43 7.64
C LEU A 37 -16.33 23.27 9.15
N TRP A 38 -17.49 23.55 9.75
CA TRP A 38 -17.70 23.41 11.20
C TRP A 38 -17.55 21.96 11.69
N ILE A 39 -17.86 21.00 10.85
CA ILE A 39 -17.67 19.57 11.15
C ILE A 39 -16.33 19.09 10.58
N GLY A 40 -15.95 19.56 9.40
CA GLY A 40 -14.74 19.15 8.72
C GLY A 40 -13.45 19.50 9.45
N ALA A 41 -13.33 20.72 9.95
CA ALA A 41 -12.13 21.16 10.66
C ALA A 41 -11.83 20.31 11.91
N PRO A 42 -12.78 20.10 12.85
CA PRO A 42 -12.53 19.21 13.98
C PRO A 42 -12.30 17.75 13.56
N THR A 43 -12.95 17.26 12.50
CA THR A 43 -12.72 15.90 11.99
C THR A 43 -11.29 15.74 11.49
N VAL A 44 -10.78 16.68 10.69
CA VAL A 44 -9.38 16.66 10.21
C VAL A 44 -8.40 16.73 11.37
N ALA A 45 -8.67 17.61 12.37
CA ALA A 45 -7.82 17.72 13.54
C ALA A 45 -7.78 16.42 14.36
N LEU A 46 -8.94 15.80 14.62
CA LEU A 46 -9.03 14.51 15.33
C LEU A 46 -8.36 13.38 14.58
N THR A 47 -8.54 13.29 13.25
CA THR A 47 -7.88 12.29 12.42
C THR A 47 -6.36 12.44 12.47
N THR A 48 -5.85 13.68 12.39
CA THR A 48 -4.42 13.96 12.46
C THR A 48 -3.85 13.61 13.84
N LEU A 49 -4.58 13.93 14.91
CA LEU A 49 -4.19 13.58 16.28
C LEU A 49 -4.20 12.08 16.51
N ALA A 50 -5.22 11.38 16.01
CA ALA A 50 -5.29 9.92 16.07
C ALA A 50 -4.13 9.26 15.32
N ALA A 51 -3.80 9.75 14.13
CA ALA A 51 -2.65 9.30 13.34
C ALA A 51 -1.32 9.47 14.10
N ALA A 52 -1.14 10.61 14.76
CA ALA A 52 0.04 10.87 15.58
C ALA A 52 0.16 9.89 16.76
N ARG A 53 -0.95 9.65 17.46
CA ARG A 53 -0.98 8.72 18.61
C ARG A 53 -0.86 7.27 18.22
N ALA A 54 -1.37 6.89 17.05
CA ALA A 54 -1.20 5.55 16.48
C ALA A 54 0.22 5.25 15.97
N GLY A 55 1.13 6.22 16.03
CA GLY A 55 2.51 6.03 15.57
C GLY A 55 2.66 5.99 14.04
N LEU A 56 1.66 6.41 13.27
CA LEU A 56 1.72 6.43 11.80
C LEU A 56 2.97 7.10 11.24
N PRO A 57 3.50 8.23 11.79
CA PRO A 57 4.74 8.82 11.29
C PRO A 57 5.95 7.89 11.32
N ALA A 58 6.03 6.99 12.31
CA ALA A 58 7.12 6.01 12.38
C ALA A 58 6.99 4.90 11.33
N MET A 59 5.75 4.57 10.96
CA MET A 59 5.40 3.52 9.98
C MET A 59 5.31 4.05 8.55
N ALA A 60 5.37 5.37 8.35
CA ALA A 60 5.10 5.99 7.07
C ALA A 60 6.28 5.87 6.09
N PRO A 61 6.01 5.84 4.78
CA PRO A 61 7.03 5.78 3.75
C PRO A 61 7.86 7.06 3.65
N ARG A 62 8.91 7.02 2.84
CA ARG A 62 9.66 8.21 2.46
C ARG A 62 8.87 8.99 1.41
N ILE A 63 8.39 10.20 1.76
CA ILE A 63 7.54 11.02 0.89
C ILE A 63 8.21 11.29 -0.46
N ALA A 64 9.52 11.54 -0.48
CA ALA A 64 10.27 11.77 -1.70
C ALA A 64 10.28 10.56 -2.66
N GLY A 65 10.08 9.35 -2.14
CA GLY A 65 10.00 8.12 -2.94
C GLY A 65 8.61 7.84 -3.55
N LEU A 66 7.56 8.52 -3.06
CA LEU A 66 6.19 8.26 -3.49
C LEU A 66 5.93 8.40 -5.00
N PRO A 67 6.43 9.45 -5.70
CA PRO A 67 6.20 9.57 -7.14
C PRO A 67 6.83 8.42 -7.93
N ALA A 68 8.06 8.04 -7.60
CA ALA A 68 8.76 6.94 -8.26
C ALA A 68 8.07 5.59 -7.98
N PHE A 69 7.65 5.37 -6.73
CA PHE A 69 6.87 4.20 -6.36
C PHE A 69 5.55 4.14 -7.12
N ALA A 70 4.79 5.25 -7.15
CA ALA A 70 3.50 5.31 -7.83
C ALA A 70 3.65 5.01 -9.33
N ALA A 71 4.64 5.59 -10.00
CA ALA A 71 4.90 5.34 -11.42
C ALA A 71 5.23 3.86 -11.69
N ALA A 72 6.15 3.27 -10.92
CA ALA A 72 6.53 1.87 -11.07
C ALA A 72 5.37 0.92 -10.73
N TYR A 73 4.62 1.23 -9.68
CA TYR A 73 3.46 0.43 -9.27
C TYR A 73 2.31 0.49 -10.29
N LEU A 74 2.04 1.66 -10.89
CA LEU A 74 1.04 1.79 -11.95
C LEU A 74 1.41 0.97 -13.20
N VAL A 75 2.70 0.87 -13.52
CA VAL A 75 3.18 -0.01 -14.61
C VAL A 75 2.91 -1.47 -14.28
N GLU A 76 3.18 -1.92 -13.05
CA GLU A 76 2.90 -3.31 -12.61
C GLU A 76 1.40 -3.60 -12.60
N LEU A 77 0.58 -2.67 -12.08
CA LEU A 77 -0.89 -2.75 -12.15
C LEU A 77 -1.39 -2.88 -13.59
N GLY A 78 -0.89 -2.03 -14.49
CA GLY A 78 -1.27 -2.05 -15.90
C GLY A 78 -0.93 -3.38 -16.58
N ARG A 79 0.26 -3.93 -16.31
CA ARG A 79 0.68 -5.24 -16.82
C ARG A 79 -0.26 -6.34 -16.34
N SER A 80 -0.55 -6.39 -15.04
CA SER A 80 -1.44 -7.41 -14.45
C SER A 80 -2.87 -7.27 -14.98
N ALA A 81 -3.37 -6.04 -15.11
CA ALA A 81 -4.71 -5.78 -15.63
C ALA A 81 -4.85 -6.20 -17.10
N VAL A 82 -3.86 -5.88 -17.94
CA VAL A 82 -3.85 -6.28 -19.36
C VAL A 82 -3.75 -7.80 -19.49
N ASP A 83 -2.85 -8.45 -18.75
CA ASP A 83 -2.72 -9.90 -18.77
C ASP A 83 -4.04 -10.59 -18.38
N LEU A 84 -4.65 -10.16 -17.27
CA LEU A 84 -5.94 -10.67 -16.82
C LEU A 84 -7.05 -10.44 -17.87
N ALA A 85 -7.13 -9.24 -18.44
CA ALA A 85 -8.13 -8.91 -19.46
C ALA A 85 -7.97 -9.77 -20.72
N LEU A 86 -6.73 -9.99 -21.19
CA LEU A 86 -6.42 -10.84 -22.33
C LEU A 86 -6.79 -12.30 -22.06
N ARG A 87 -6.57 -12.81 -20.86
CA ARG A 87 -6.94 -14.18 -20.47
C ARG A 87 -8.47 -14.31 -20.39
N LEU A 88 -9.17 -13.36 -19.78
CA LEU A 88 -10.64 -13.35 -19.71
C LEU A 88 -11.31 -13.25 -21.09
N SER A 89 -10.62 -12.67 -22.08
CA SER A 89 -11.11 -12.57 -23.45
C SER A 89 -11.00 -13.88 -24.24
N ARG A 90 -10.32 -14.89 -23.71
CA ARG A 90 -10.22 -16.21 -24.33
C ARG A 90 -11.50 -17.00 -24.10
N ARG A 91 -11.86 -17.85 -25.07
CA ARG A 91 -13.06 -18.68 -25.01
C ARG A 91 -13.02 -19.73 -23.90
N ASP A 92 -11.81 -20.11 -23.48
CA ASP A 92 -11.53 -21.04 -22.38
C ASP A 92 -10.38 -20.45 -21.54
N PRO A 93 -10.70 -19.69 -20.49
CA PRO A 93 -9.69 -19.09 -19.62
C PRO A 93 -9.02 -20.16 -18.76
N ASP A 94 -7.71 -20.30 -18.90
CA ASP A 94 -6.91 -21.22 -18.08
C ASP A 94 -6.52 -20.56 -16.77
N PHE A 95 -7.34 -20.75 -15.72
CA PHE A 95 -7.06 -20.33 -14.36
C PHE A 95 -6.91 -21.56 -13.46
N THR A 96 -5.87 -21.54 -12.64
CA THR A 96 -5.62 -22.55 -11.60
C THR A 96 -5.48 -21.88 -10.24
N PRO A 97 -6.59 -21.38 -9.66
CA PRO A 97 -6.52 -20.61 -8.42
C PRO A 97 -5.92 -21.42 -7.28
N GLY A 98 -5.11 -20.74 -6.46
CA GLY A 98 -4.47 -21.38 -5.33
C GLY A 98 -3.90 -20.40 -4.31
N LEU A 99 -3.38 -20.96 -3.23
CA LEU A 99 -2.70 -20.20 -2.18
C LEU A 99 -1.18 -20.31 -2.36
N VAL A 100 -0.52 -19.16 -2.31
CA VAL A 100 0.94 -19.02 -2.37
C VAL A 100 1.43 -18.61 -1.01
N ALA A 101 2.35 -19.37 -0.43
CA ALA A 101 3.10 -18.94 0.75
C ALA A 101 4.37 -18.22 0.31
N TYR A 102 4.44 -16.91 0.55
CA TYR A 102 5.57 -16.06 0.19
C TYR A 102 6.30 -15.60 1.43
N ARG A 103 7.62 -15.75 1.47
CA ARG A 103 8.44 -15.30 2.59
C ARG A 103 8.83 -13.84 2.39
N VAL A 104 8.28 -12.97 3.23
CA VAL A 104 8.53 -11.52 3.22
C VAL A 104 9.85 -11.20 3.90
N ARG A 105 10.68 -10.40 3.25
CA ARG A 105 11.98 -9.92 3.77
C ARG A 105 11.86 -8.58 4.48
N LEU A 106 10.79 -7.82 4.23
CA LEU A 106 10.51 -6.55 4.89
C LEU A 106 10.35 -6.74 6.41
N ARG A 107 10.91 -5.81 7.17
CA ARG A 107 10.93 -5.87 8.65
C ARG A 107 9.96 -4.87 9.29
N GLY A 108 9.79 -3.70 8.70
CA GLY A 108 8.92 -2.65 9.22
C GLY A 108 7.44 -2.97 9.06
N GLU A 109 6.63 -2.76 10.09
CA GLU A 109 5.20 -3.02 10.06
C GLU A 109 4.50 -2.20 8.96
N GLY A 110 4.89 -0.93 8.78
CA GLY A 110 4.35 -0.07 7.73
C GLY A 110 4.67 -0.58 6.32
N ALA A 111 5.90 -1.06 6.09
CA ALA A 111 6.31 -1.65 4.81
C ALA A 111 5.55 -2.96 4.53
N ARG A 112 5.38 -3.79 5.55
CA ARG A 112 4.64 -5.06 5.44
C ARG A 112 3.15 -4.83 5.14
N ALA A 113 2.54 -3.86 5.82
CA ALA A 113 1.15 -3.46 5.55
C ALA A 113 1.00 -2.89 4.12
N ALA A 114 1.96 -2.07 3.68
CA ALA A 114 1.98 -1.53 2.32
C ALA A 114 2.11 -2.63 1.26
N LEU A 115 2.95 -3.65 1.50
CA LEU A 115 3.07 -4.81 0.60
C LEU A 115 1.75 -5.57 0.51
N MET A 116 1.10 -5.85 1.63
CA MET A 116 -0.20 -6.54 1.63
C MET A 116 -1.25 -5.76 0.83
N ASN A 117 -1.30 -4.44 1.00
CA ASN A 117 -2.20 -3.58 0.23
C ASN A 117 -1.85 -3.58 -1.26
N ALA A 118 -0.57 -3.44 -1.61
CA ALA A 118 -0.12 -3.47 -3.00
C ALA A 118 -0.48 -4.78 -3.69
N VAL A 119 -0.26 -5.92 -3.03
CA VAL A 119 -0.65 -7.25 -3.55
C VAL A 119 -2.16 -7.34 -3.73
N SER A 120 -2.96 -6.87 -2.76
CA SER A 120 -4.43 -6.96 -2.84
C SER A 120 -5.04 -6.03 -3.89
N LEU A 121 -4.37 -4.92 -4.22
CA LEU A 121 -4.79 -4.02 -5.28
C LEU A 121 -4.33 -4.49 -6.67
N THR A 122 -3.41 -5.46 -6.74
CA THR A 122 -2.94 -6.01 -8.02
C THR A 122 -3.97 -7.01 -8.56
N PRO A 123 -4.48 -6.83 -9.80
CA PRO A 123 -5.44 -7.74 -10.40
C PRO A 123 -4.98 -9.19 -10.38
N GLY A 124 -5.88 -10.09 -9.96
CA GLY A 124 -5.60 -11.52 -9.91
C GLY A 124 -4.93 -12.01 -8.63
N SER A 125 -4.68 -11.14 -7.65
CA SER A 125 -4.09 -11.52 -6.36
C SER A 125 -4.79 -10.85 -5.17
N LEU A 126 -4.76 -11.54 -4.02
CA LEU A 126 -5.32 -11.05 -2.76
C LEU A 126 -4.47 -11.52 -1.59
N SER A 127 -4.02 -10.59 -0.76
CA SER A 127 -3.38 -10.91 0.51
C SER A 127 -4.38 -11.46 1.52
N VAL A 128 -4.17 -12.70 1.97
CA VAL A 128 -5.07 -13.39 2.91
C VAL A 128 -4.64 -13.17 4.35
N SER A 129 -3.38 -13.41 4.65
CA SER A 129 -2.84 -13.24 6.01
C SER A 129 -1.32 -13.08 5.99
N LEU A 130 -0.81 -12.39 7.01
CA LEU A 130 0.63 -12.26 7.26
C LEU A 130 0.92 -12.73 8.69
N ARG A 131 1.66 -13.82 8.83
CA ARG A 131 2.05 -14.38 10.13
C ARG A 131 3.56 -14.57 10.19
N GLY A 132 4.21 -13.89 11.12
CA GLY A 132 5.66 -13.87 11.17
C GLY A 132 6.21 -13.33 9.83
N GLU A 133 7.02 -14.10 9.13
CA GLU A 133 7.60 -13.74 7.82
C GLU A 133 6.79 -14.30 6.64
N TRP A 134 5.67 -14.97 6.88
CA TRP A 134 4.93 -15.65 5.82
C TRP A 134 3.66 -14.89 5.45
N LEU A 135 3.63 -14.39 4.21
CA LEU A 135 2.46 -13.82 3.56
C LEU A 135 1.76 -14.92 2.76
N ILE A 136 0.50 -15.16 3.09
CA ILE A 136 -0.36 -16.03 2.30
C ILE A 136 -1.13 -15.16 1.30
N VAL A 137 -0.96 -15.47 0.03
CA VAL A 137 -1.60 -14.78 -1.09
C VAL A 137 -2.49 -15.77 -1.83
N HIS A 138 -3.73 -15.40 -2.05
CA HIS A 138 -4.58 -16.07 -3.04
C HIS A 138 -4.24 -15.53 -4.42
N SER A 139 -3.92 -16.40 -5.37
CA SER A 139 -3.64 -16.05 -6.76
C SER A 139 -4.54 -16.82 -7.71
N LEU A 140 -5.00 -16.20 -8.79
CA LEU A 140 -5.74 -16.84 -9.85
C LEU A 140 -4.89 -17.88 -10.63
N ASP A 141 -3.57 -17.74 -10.57
CA ASP A 141 -2.61 -18.64 -11.21
C ASP A 141 -1.94 -19.63 -10.25
N GLY A 142 -2.38 -19.66 -8.99
CA GLY A 142 -1.78 -20.52 -7.96
C GLY A 142 -0.31 -20.18 -7.68
N ASP A 143 0.46 -21.21 -7.29
CA ASP A 143 1.89 -21.07 -6.94
C ASP A 143 2.79 -21.30 -8.15
N ARG A 144 2.76 -20.36 -9.12
CA ARG A 144 3.61 -20.39 -10.31
C ARG A 144 4.85 -19.48 -10.12
N PRO A 145 5.95 -19.75 -10.86
CA PRO A 145 7.15 -18.92 -10.77
C PRO A 145 6.92 -17.43 -11.07
N ASP A 146 6.11 -17.12 -12.08
CA ASP A 146 5.75 -15.76 -12.48
C ASP A 146 5.00 -15.00 -11.39
N VAL A 147 4.14 -15.67 -10.59
CA VAL A 147 3.47 -15.09 -9.43
C VAL A 147 4.49 -14.74 -8.34
N ARG A 148 5.45 -15.62 -8.06
CA ARG A 148 6.51 -15.35 -7.07
C ARG A 148 7.42 -14.22 -7.51
N GLU A 149 7.73 -14.13 -8.80
CA GLU A 149 8.49 -13.00 -9.34
C GLU A 149 7.74 -11.68 -9.22
N ALA A 150 6.43 -11.66 -9.49
CA ALA A 150 5.58 -10.48 -9.30
C ALA A 150 5.57 -10.03 -7.84
N LEU A 151 5.41 -10.95 -6.88
CA LEU A 151 5.48 -10.65 -5.45
C LEU A 151 6.84 -10.08 -5.06
N THR A 152 7.93 -10.63 -5.61
CA THR A 152 9.29 -10.13 -5.37
C THR A 152 9.48 -8.71 -5.93
N ARG A 153 8.96 -8.42 -7.13
CA ARG A 153 9.01 -7.07 -7.70
C ARG A 153 8.25 -6.07 -6.82
N LEU A 154 7.03 -6.41 -6.38
CA LEU A 154 6.24 -5.56 -5.48
C LEU A 154 6.94 -5.34 -4.14
N GLU A 155 7.53 -6.38 -3.56
CA GLU A 155 8.30 -6.26 -2.32
C GLU A 155 9.49 -5.32 -2.49
N ASN A 156 10.24 -5.43 -3.58
CA ASN A 156 11.38 -4.55 -3.87
C ASN A 156 10.95 -3.08 -4.03
N LEU A 157 9.80 -2.81 -4.67
CA LEU A 157 9.25 -1.46 -4.80
C LEU A 157 8.90 -0.88 -3.42
N VAL A 158 8.25 -1.68 -2.58
CA VAL A 158 7.89 -1.27 -1.21
C VAL A 158 9.15 -1.09 -0.36
N ALA A 159 10.13 -1.99 -0.44
CA ALA A 159 11.40 -1.89 0.28
C ALA A 159 12.11 -0.56 -0.07
N HIS A 160 12.18 -0.22 -1.34
CA HIS A 160 12.78 1.04 -1.79
C HIS A 160 12.03 2.27 -1.23
N LEU A 161 10.70 2.24 -1.26
CA LEU A 161 9.86 3.32 -0.72
C LEU A 161 10.07 3.53 0.79
N TYR A 162 10.25 2.46 1.55
CA TYR A 162 10.46 2.53 3.00
C TYR A 162 11.95 2.63 3.37
N GLY A 163 12.85 2.44 2.40
CA GLY A 163 14.30 2.45 2.59
C GLY A 163 14.79 1.27 3.39
N GLU A 164 14.16 0.13 3.16
CA GLU A 164 14.60 -1.16 3.65
C GLU A 164 15.43 -1.89 2.58
N ALA A 165 16.33 -2.77 3.01
CA ALA A 165 16.96 -3.72 2.12
C ALA A 165 16.03 -4.91 1.94
N ALA A 166 15.70 -5.22 0.69
CA ALA A 166 14.87 -6.36 0.31
C ALA A 166 15.75 -7.52 -0.19
#